data_30dbc9609442691f968fa3ed24ee527f
#
_entry.id   30dbc9609442691f968fa3ed24ee527f
#
_cell.length_a   1.000
_cell.length_b   1.000
_cell.length_c   1.000
_cell.angle_alpha   90.00
_cell.angle_beta   90.00
_cell.angle_gamma   90.00
#
_symmetry.space_group_name_H-M   'P 1'
#
loop_
_entity.id
_entity.type
_entity.pdbx_description
1 polymer ?
#
loop_
_entity_poly.entity_id
_entity_poly.type
_entity_poly.pdbx_seq_one_letter_code
_entity_poly.pdbx_strand_id
1 'polypeptide(L)'
;MEHLTKETFMQKVFNYEDNTEWKYEGERPCVIDFYADWCQPCKIVTPILEELSREYDGKVDIFKINTEEEQELSAVFGIRSIPTLLFCPVEGQPQMAVGALPKQSLKQAIDEVLLGTDKSE
;
A
#
# COMPACT_ATOMS: atom_id res chain seq x y z
N MET A 1 3.62 -8.21 8.17
CA MET A 1 3.27 -6.85 7.68
C MET A 1 2.81 -6.01 8.85
N GLU A 2 3.32 -4.79 8.89
CA GLU A 2 2.96 -3.85 9.94
C GLU A 2 1.57 -3.25 9.71
N HIS A 3 0.76 -3.19 10.77
CA HIS A 3 -0.50 -2.46 10.74
C HIS A 3 -0.22 -0.98 10.95
N LEU A 4 -0.78 -0.13 10.10
CA LEU A 4 -0.66 1.31 10.29
C LEU A 4 -1.93 1.83 10.98
N THR A 5 -1.71 2.74 11.91
CA THR A 5 -2.75 3.57 12.50
C THR A 5 -2.70 4.95 11.85
N LYS A 6 -3.64 5.84 12.18
CA LYS A 6 -3.56 7.21 11.69
C LYS A 6 -2.21 7.84 12.01
N GLU A 7 -1.75 7.69 13.26
CA GLU A 7 -0.50 8.31 13.70
C GLU A 7 0.72 7.75 12.95
N THR A 8 0.81 6.43 12.85
CA THR A 8 1.96 5.85 12.18
C THR A 8 1.91 6.08 10.67
N PHE A 9 0.72 6.14 10.08
CA PHE A 9 0.58 6.51 8.68
C PHE A 9 1.15 7.91 8.44
N MET A 10 0.78 8.87 9.29
CA MET A 10 1.26 10.24 9.11
C MET A 10 2.76 10.35 9.30
N GLN A 11 3.34 9.53 10.16
CA GLN A 11 4.79 9.53 10.39
C GLN A 11 5.57 8.85 9.27
N LYS A 12 5.03 7.76 8.72
CA LYS A 12 5.78 6.89 7.81
C LYS A 12 5.43 7.06 6.35
N VAL A 13 4.25 7.59 6.06
CA VAL A 13 3.75 7.66 4.68
C VAL A 13 3.45 9.08 4.26
N PHE A 14 2.45 9.70 4.87
CA PHE A 14 2.02 11.04 4.45
C PHE A 14 1.27 11.74 5.57
N ASN A 15 1.79 12.89 5.99
CA ASN A 15 1.13 13.71 7.02
C ASN A 15 0.12 14.64 6.34
N TYR A 16 -1.11 14.13 6.17
CA TYR A 16 -2.16 14.87 5.47
C TYR A 16 -2.79 15.97 6.30
N GLU A 17 -2.47 16.05 7.59
CA GLU A 17 -2.95 17.15 8.42
C GLU A 17 -2.11 18.40 8.22
N ASP A 18 -0.81 18.23 7.94
CA ASP A 18 0.09 19.36 7.77
C ASP A 18 0.34 19.72 6.30
N ASN A 19 -0.03 18.84 5.37
CA ASN A 19 0.25 19.03 3.94
C ASN A 19 -1.00 18.87 3.11
N THR A 20 -1.24 19.78 2.19
CA THR A 20 -2.34 19.67 1.23
C THR A 20 -1.92 18.89 0.01
N GLU A 21 -0.64 18.92 -0.33
CA GLU A 21 -0.11 18.17 -1.48
C GLU A 21 0.64 16.93 -0.98
N TRP A 22 0.61 15.89 -1.80
CA TRP A 22 1.25 14.64 -1.48
C TRP A 22 2.75 14.85 -1.23
N LYS A 23 3.23 14.38 -0.08
CA LYS A 23 4.64 14.42 0.29
C LYS A 23 4.94 13.13 1.05
N TYR A 24 5.66 12.23 0.40
CA TYR A 24 5.97 10.94 0.99
C TYR A 24 7.04 11.08 2.07
N GLU A 25 6.79 10.47 3.23
CA GLU A 25 7.67 10.59 4.39
C GLU A 25 8.66 9.43 4.51
N GLY A 26 8.45 8.33 3.78
CA GLY A 26 9.28 7.15 3.93
C GLY A 26 10.59 7.25 3.18
N GLU A 27 11.57 6.45 3.61
CA GLU A 27 12.86 6.34 2.92
C GLU A 27 12.83 5.30 1.82
N ARG A 28 11.94 4.32 1.94
CA ARG A 28 11.73 3.27 0.94
C ARG A 28 10.30 3.34 0.45
N PRO A 29 10.06 2.91 -0.80
CA PRO A 29 8.68 2.87 -1.28
C PRO A 29 7.86 1.87 -0.49
N CYS A 30 6.54 1.99 -0.53
CA CYS A 30 5.68 1.08 0.19
C CYS A 30 4.43 0.69 -0.59
N VAL A 31 3.84 -0.42 -0.18
CA VAL A 31 2.51 -0.85 -0.60
C VAL A 31 1.64 -0.87 0.65
N ILE A 32 0.42 -0.37 0.53
CA ILE A 32 -0.53 -0.37 1.64
C ILE A 32 -1.77 -1.15 1.23
N ASP A 33 -2.11 -2.17 2.03
CA ASP A 33 -3.28 -3.03 1.82
C ASP A 33 -4.43 -2.54 2.70
N PHE A 34 -5.45 -1.95 2.08
CA PHE A 34 -6.68 -1.59 2.78
C PHE A 34 -7.61 -2.78 2.77
N TYR A 35 -7.94 -3.30 3.95
CA TYR A 35 -8.68 -4.55 4.09
C TYR A 35 -9.69 -4.49 5.24
N ALA A 36 -10.49 -5.54 5.37
CA ALA A 36 -11.34 -5.77 6.54
C ALA A 36 -11.39 -7.28 6.82
N ASP A 37 -11.64 -7.63 8.07
CA ASP A 37 -11.62 -9.04 8.47
C ASP A 37 -12.72 -9.89 7.81
N TRP A 38 -13.85 -9.28 7.44
CA TRP A 38 -14.96 -9.99 6.80
C TRP A 38 -14.80 -10.13 5.30
N CYS A 39 -13.77 -9.57 4.73
CA CYS A 39 -13.60 -9.48 3.28
C CYS A 39 -12.89 -10.72 2.74
N GLN A 40 -13.61 -11.57 2.00
CA GLN A 40 -13.03 -12.79 1.45
C GLN A 40 -11.92 -12.54 0.43
N PRO A 41 -12.09 -11.62 -0.55
CA PRO A 41 -10.99 -11.34 -1.48
C PRO A 41 -9.74 -10.82 -0.77
N CYS A 42 -9.91 -10.09 0.33
CA CYS A 42 -8.75 -9.62 1.13
C CYS A 42 -7.95 -10.81 1.67
N LYS A 43 -8.65 -11.88 2.07
CA LYS A 43 -8.00 -13.07 2.62
C LYS A 43 -7.20 -13.84 1.56
N ILE A 44 -7.50 -13.62 0.29
CA ILE A 44 -6.74 -14.19 -0.81
C ILE A 44 -5.44 -13.40 -1.03
N VAL A 45 -5.52 -12.08 -0.96
CA VAL A 45 -4.37 -11.23 -1.27
C VAL A 45 -3.38 -11.13 -0.11
N THR A 46 -3.84 -11.24 1.12
CA THR A 46 -2.97 -11.10 2.29
C THR A 46 -1.78 -12.08 2.31
N PRO A 47 -1.98 -13.39 2.07
CA PRO A 47 -0.83 -14.31 2.05
C PRO A 47 0.16 -13.98 0.94
N ILE A 48 -0.34 -13.50 -0.20
CA ILE A 48 0.51 -13.09 -1.31
C ILE A 48 1.38 -11.91 -0.91
N LEU A 49 0.77 -10.91 -0.25
CA LEU A 49 1.51 -9.75 0.22
C LEU A 49 2.52 -10.10 1.30
N GLU A 50 2.19 -11.04 2.18
CA GLU A 50 3.15 -11.51 3.18
C GLU A 50 4.35 -12.16 2.51
N GLU A 51 4.12 -12.95 1.47
CA GLU A 51 5.19 -13.56 0.70
C GLU A 51 6.04 -12.50 0.03
N LEU A 52 5.40 -11.50 -0.60
CA LEU A 52 6.11 -10.40 -1.25
C LEU A 52 6.88 -9.55 -0.25
N SER A 53 6.37 -9.37 0.97
CA SER A 53 7.08 -8.62 1.98
C SER A 53 8.42 -9.26 2.33
N ARG A 54 8.51 -10.57 2.24
CA ARG A 54 9.76 -11.27 2.45
C ARG A 54 10.68 -11.15 1.24
N GLU A 55 10.09 -11.26 0.02
CA GLU A 55 10.88 -11.16 -1.21
C GLU A 55 11.49 -9.78 -1.40
N TYR A 56 10.80 -8.73 -0.97
CA TYR A 56 11.26 -7.35 -1.13
C TYR A 56 11.79 -6.74 0.16
N ASP A 57 12.11 -7.56 1.14
CA ASP A 57 12.62 -7.08 2.42
C ASP A 57 13.84 -6.18 2.20
N GLY A 58 13.81 -5.01 2.84
CA GLY A 58 14.86 -4.01 2.69
C GLY A 58 14.72 -3.12 1.46
N LYS A 59 13.80 -3.43 0.55
CA LYS A 59 13.60 -2.65 -0.68
C LYS A 59 12.25 -1.95 -0.72
N VAL A 60 11.21 -2.64 -0.26
CA VAL A 60 9.84 -2.13 -0.26
C VAL A 60 9.20 -2.53 1.05
N ASP A 61 8.58 -1.56 1.71
CA ASP A 61 7.79 -1.85 2.91
C ASP A 61 6.36 -2.19 2.50
N ILE A 62 5.78 -3.22 3.12
CA ILE A 62 4.40 -3.58 2.86
C ILE A 62 3.63 -3.46 4.17
N PHE A 63 2.64 -2.57 4.18
CA PHE A 63 1.81 -2.27 5.34
C PHE A 63 0.37 -2.68 5.08
N LYS A 64 -0.42 -2.76 6.15
CA LYS A 64 -1.85 -2.95 6.01
C LYS A 64 -2.61 -2.01 6.92
N ILE A 65 -3.82 -1.64 6.48
CA ILE A 65 -4.72 -0.76 7.21
C ILE A 65 -6.08 -1.44 7.27
N ASN A 66 -6.58 -1.64 8.48
CA ASN A 66 -7.93 -2.17 8.69
C ASN A 66 -8.92 -1.02 8.52
N THR A 67 -9.76 -1.10 7.48
CA THR A 67 -10.68 -0.02 7.14
C THR A 67 -11.76 0.19 8.19
N GLU A 68 -12.06 -0.83 8.98
CA GLU A 68 -13.06 -0.71 10.05
C GLU A 68 -12.49 0.03 11.25
N GLU A 69 -11.21 -0.16 11.54
CA GLU A 69 -10.54 0.51 12.65
C GLU A 69 -10.07 1.91 12.28
N GLU A 70 -9.66 2.11 11.02
CA GLU A 70 -9.08 3.37 10.56
C GLU A 70 -10.00 4.02 9.53
N GLN A 71 -11.17 4.43 9.97
CA GLN A 71 -12.20 4.96 9.07
C GLN A 71 -11.81 6.31 8.48
N GLU A 72 -11.12 7.15 9.23
CA GLU A 72 -10.66 8.44 8.73
C GLU A 72 -9.66 8.26 7.59
N LEU A 73 -8.67 7.38 7.77
CA LEU A 73 -7.69 7.10 6.71
C LEU A 73 -8.38 6.58 5.45
N SER A 74 -9.34 5.70 5.62
CA SER A 74 -10.06 5.13 4.49
C SER A 74 -10.83 6.24 3.74
N ALA A 75 -11.40 7.19 4.47
CA ALA A 75 -12.12 8.30 3.88
C ALA A 75 -11.17 9.26 3.15
N VAL A 76 -9.99 9.51 3.71
CA VAL A 76 -8.99 10.38 3.08
C VAL A 76 -8.64 9.88 1.68
N PHE A 77 -8.54 8.56 1.50
CA PHE A 77 -8.21 7.97 0.20
C PHE A 77 -9.44 7.58 -0.62
N GLY A 78 -10.64 7.85 -0.11
CA GLY A 78 -11.87 7.52 -0.84
C GLY A 78 -12.04 6.03 -1.06
N ILE A 79 -11.63 5.21 -0.10
CA ILE A 79 -11.71 3.76 -0.24
C ILE A 79 -13.18 3.33 -0.25
N ARG A 80 -13.62 2.69 -1.33
CA ARG A 80 -15.01 2.24 -1.49
C ARG A 80 -15.11 0.71 -1.59
N SER A 81 -14.10 0.11 -2.16
CA SER A 81 -14.05 -1.34 -2.36
C SER A 81 -12.77 -1.88 -1.74
N ILE A 82 -12.82 -3.08 -1.21
CA ILE A 82 -11.64 -3.72 -0.63
C ILE A 82 -11.51 -5.13 -1.21
N PRO A 83 -10.27 -5.63 -1.36
CA PRO A 83 -9.04 -4.93 -1.02
C PRO A 83 -8.73 -3.81 -2.02
N THR A 84 -8.12 -2.75 -1.51
CA THR A 84 -7.54 -1.70 -2.34
C THR A 84 -6.09 -1.58 -1.94
N LEU A 85 -5.20 -1.53 -2.92
CA LEU A 85 -3.77 -1.42 -2.69
C LEU A 85 -3.28 -0.07 -3.14
N LEU A 86 -2.51 0.59 -2.29
CA LEU A 86 -1.90 1.88 -2.61
C LEU A 86 -0.40 1.66 -2.76
N PHE A 87 0.14 2.06 -3.92
CA PHE A 87 1.55 1.93 -4.24
C PHE A 87 2.19 3.31 -4.13
N CYS A 88 3.08 3.48 -3.16
CA CYS A 88 3.69 4.78 -2.87
C CYS A 88 5.16 4.76 -3.25
N PRO A 89 5.55 5.34 -4.39
CA PRO A 89 6.96 5.48 -4.72
C PRO A 89 7.62 6.52 -3.82
N VAL A 90 8.93 6.49 -3.74
CA VAL A 90 9.65 7.50 -2.95
C VAL A 90 9.46 8.87 -3.57
N GLU A 91 9.43 8.95 -4.88
CA GLU A 91 9.17 10.20 -5.59
C GLU A 91 7.99 10.00 -6.54
N GLY A 92 7.15 11.02 -6.66
CA GLY A 92 5.98 11.00 -7.51
C GLY A 92 4.71 10.67 -6.75
N GLN A 93 3.62 10.52 -7.46
CA GLN A 93 2.31 10.33 -6.90
C GLN A 93 2.02 8.86 -6.61
N PRO A 94 1.25 8.56 -5.56
CA PRO A 94 0.83 7.18 -5.31
C PRO A 94 -0.15 6.71 -6.37
N GLN A 95 -0.17 5.40 -6.59
CA GLN A 95 -1.11 4.76 -7.51
C GLN A 95 -1.94 3.75 -6.75
N MET A 96 -3.20 3.61 -7.17
CA MET A 96 -4.17 2.78 -6.48
C MET A 96 -4.65 1.67 -7.40
N ALA A 97 -4.78 0.47 -6.85
CA ALA A 97 -5.35 -0.67 -7.57
C ALA A 97 -6.41 -1.32 -6.70
N VAL A 98 -7.56 -1.62 -7.30
CA VAL A 98 -8.71 -2.19 -6.59
C VAL A 98 -8.83 -3.67 -6.97
N GLY A 99 -9.05 -4.50 -5.95
CA GLY A 99 -9.32 -5.91 -6.14
C GLY A 99 -8.15 -6.82 -5.79
N ALA A 100 -8.42 -8.11 -5.74
CA ALA A 100 -7.43 -9.12 -5.40
C ALA A 100 -6.65 -9.50 -6.65
N LEU A 101 -5.52 -8.84 -6.85
CA LEU A 101 -4.67 -9.09 -8.00
C LEU A 101 -3.80 -10.32 -7.77
N PRO A 102 -3.48 -11.08 -8.84
CA PRO A 102 -2.56 -12.21 -8.69
C PRO A 102 -1.14 -11.74 -8.38
N LYS A 103 -0.35 -12.65 -7.81
CA LYS A 103 1.02 -12.33 -7.38
C LYS A 103 1.85 -11.71 -8.50
N GLN A 104 1.74 -12.25 -9.70
CA GLN A 104 2.54 -11.75 -10.83
C GLN A 104 2.24 -10.29 -11.14
N SER A 105 0.96 -9.91 -11.09
CA SER A 105 0.56 -8.53 -11.32
C SER A 105 1.07 -7.61 -10.22
N LEU A 106 1.05 -8.09 -8.98
CA LEU A 106 1.54 -7.30 -7.85
C LEU A 106 3.05 -7.10 -7.94
N LYS A 107 3.80 -8.14 -8.31
CA LYS A 107 5.25 -8.01 -8.52
C LYS A 107 5.56 -7.03 -9.62
N GLN A 108 4.81 -7.09 -10.71
CA GLN A 108 5.00 -6.19 -11.83
C GLN A 108 4.76 -4.74 -11.40
N ALA A 109 3.70 -4.49 -10.65
CA ALA A 109 3.41 -3.15 -10.17
C ALA A 109 4.50 -2.64 -9.22
N ILE A 110 4.98 -3.48 -8.32
CA ILE A 110 6.07 -3.12 -7.41
C ILE A 110 7.32 -2.75 -8.22
N ASP A 111 7.69 -3.61 -9.14
CA ASP A 111 8.92 -3.39 -9.91
C ASP A 111 8.84 -2.12 -10.77
N GLU A 112 7.73 -1.90 -11.43
CA GLU A 112 7.59 -0.78 -12.36
C GLU A 112 7.26 0.54 -11.66
N VAL A 113 6.34 0.52 -10.71
CA VAL A 113 5.86 1.74 -10.04
C VAL A 113 6.80 2.17 -8.92
N LEU A 114 7.24 1.22 -8.12
CA LEU A 114 7.99 1.55 -6.91
C LEU A 114 9.50 1.52 -7.10
N LEU A 115 10.01 0.57 -7.86
CA LEU A 115 11.45 0.41 -8.03
C LEU A 115 11.96 0.96 -9.35
N GLY A 116 11.05 1.37 -10.24
CA GLY A 116 11.43 1.94 -11.53
C GLY A 116 12.11 0.97 -12.47
N THR A 117 11.92 -0.33 -12.25
CA THR A 117 12.51 -1.36 -13.08
C THR A 117 11.72 -1.47 -14.39
N ASP A 118 12.40 -1.27 -15.50
CA ASP A 118 11.77 -1.36 -16.81
C ASP A 118 11.98 -2.77 -17.36
N LYS A 119 10.89 -3.45 -17.63
CA LYS A 119 10.95 -4.82 -18.13
C LYS A 119 11.35 -4.92 -19.59
N SER A 120 11.30 -3.81 -20.29
CA SER A 120 11.71 -3.80 -21.70
C SER A 120 13.22 -3.91 -21.86
N GLU A 121 13.92 -3.75 -20.76
CA GLU A 121 15.37 -3.94 -20.76
C GLU A 121 15.76 -5.41 -20.49
#